data_794610444c688d2b0ccc1d9f40742225
#
_entry.id   794610444c688d2b0ccc1d9f40742225
#
_cell.length_a   1.000
_cell.length_b   1.000
_cell.length_c   1.000
_cell.angle_alpha   90.00
_cell.angle_beta   90.00
_cell.angle_gamma   90.00
#
_symmetry.space_group_name_H-M   'P 1'
#
loop_
_entity.id
_entity.type
_entity.pdbx_description
1 polymer ?
#
loop_
_entity_poly.entity_id
_entity_poly.type
_entity_poly.pdbx_seq_one_letter_code
_entity_poly.pdbx_strand_id
1 'polypeptide(L)'
;MNQFHDRADTANETNKSQDRANTVNEVNQFHGRADTANETNKSDEKMSKVDITDHSLYRMSIKNNHNHPIKVSIVMPTYNKYHQTSLSLYGLSKQTFSHAEYEVILVDDASSDNTSDILKEVDVPFKFKYIQMKQNKGRSSVRNIGINHAEGDLLIFLDGEMLAPPSFIENHYKHHIHESNLVVTGAMHYEGVYTFIMPDYNEDQMAHLKQLVNNDAEYRRLYENYEQTRQHSNGPFPLVTKEDIDTNRFQRLSFPNRYFLNSGLKHFGERLEGFTLPYIAFLSGNVSVRKANLKKSGLFDETFVGYGAEDWELGYRLYKNGVQFVLDPSTVAYHQEHGISKRKVKEQWGNHYRFVKKHPNIDVLILSLEWKELPFMHLHQTLVEYNELEERFPDEYNELKHAFRTMLFRIIEYLNNGQPVTKLYDLPEGSDERIKIHQQFETLRPRGFDYLASSFEQIYYL
;
A
#
# COMPACT_ATOMS: atom_id res chain seq x y z
N MET A 1 12.15 9.83 16.56
CA MET A 1 13.62 10.01 16.47
C MET A 1 14.18 8.73 15.90
N ASN A 2 14.38 8.66 14.62
CA ASN A 2 15.32 7.75 13.99
C ASN A 2 15.72 8.37 12.67
N GLN A 3 16.96 8.80 12.67
CA GLN A 3 17.64 9.44 11.56
C GLN A 3 17.95 8.39 10.50
N PHE A 4 17.52 8.66 9.26
CA PHE A 4 18.15 8.07 8.11
C PHE A 4 19.15 9.08 7.54
N HIS A 5 20.39 8.95 7.97
CA HIS A 5 21.55 9.49 7.28
C HIS A 5 22.24 8.33 6.57
N ASP A 6 22.16 8.30 5.27
CA ASP A 6 23.08 7.54 4.44
C ASP A 6 23.94 8.49 3.62
N ARG A 7 25.23 8.43 3.91
CA ARG A 7 26.31 9.09 3.15
C ARG A 7 26.49 8.34 1.83
N ALA A 8 26.49 9.10 0.77
CA ALA A 8 27.07 8.68 -0.49
C ALA A 8 28.59 8.58 -0.36
N ASP A 9 29.13 7.42 -0.72
CA ASP A 9 30.54 7.31 -1.10
C ASP A 9 30.64 6.59 -2.46
N THR A 10 31.33 7.31 -3.33
CA THR A 10 31.75 6.97 -4.67
C THR A 10 32.90 5.96 -4.65
N ALA A 11 32.93 5.03 -5.57
CA ALA A 11 34.10 4.71 -6.39
C ALA A 11 33.88 3.49 -7.30
N ASN A 12 33.99 3.77 -8.59
CA ASN A 12 34.86 3.20 -9.64
C ASN A 12 34.76 1.72 -10.02
N GLU A 13 34.30 1.58 -11.25
CA GLU A 13 34.81 0.84 -12.41
C GLU A 13 35.91 -0.23 -12.20
N THR A 14 35.72 -1.41 -12.77
CA THR A 14 36.41 -1.88 -13.98
C THR A 14 35.93 -3.27 -14.42
N ASN A 15 35.44 -3.34 -15.62
CA ASN A 15 35.76 -4.15 -16.81
C ASN A 15 36.25 -5.61 -16.72
N LYS A 16 35.66 -6.35 -17.64
CA LYS A 16 36.10 -7.44 -18.57
C LYS A 16 35.41 -8.76 -18.29
N SER A 17 34.59 -9.21 -19.15
CA SER A 17 34.64 -9.74 -20.54
C SER A 17 35.01 -11.21 -20.64
N GLN A 18 34.21 -11.89 -21.47
CA GLN A 18 34.51 -13.11 -22.24
C GLN A 18 34.45 -14.45 -21.50
N ASP A 19 34.00 -15.52 -22.00
CA ASP A 19 33.45 -15.92 -23.30
C ASP A 19 33.02 -17.39 -23.21
N ARG A 20 32.09 -17.81 -24.12
CA ARG A 20 31.93 -19.15 -24.74
C ARG A 20 31.48 -20.32 -23.86
N ALA A 21 30.45 -20.94 -24.19
CA ALA A 21 29.89 -21.61 -25.38
C ALA A 21 29.99 -23.14 -25.32
N ASN A 22 28.86 -23.75 -25.73
CA ASN A 22 28.76 -25.11 -26.31
C ASN A 22 28.87 -26.30 -25.35
N THR A 23 28.11 -27.35 -25.43
CA THR A 23 27.45 -28.09 -26.52
C THR A 23 26.59 -29.19 -25.92
N VAL A 24 25.37 -29.38 -26.41
CA VAL A 24 24.85 -30.52 -27.21
C VAL A 24 24.63 -31.89 -26.53
N ASN A 25 23.31 -32.32 -26.62
CA ASN A 25 22.75 -33.67 -26.90
C ASN A 25 23.07 -34.85 -25.96
N GLU A 26 22.08 -35.61 -25.59
CA GLU A 26 21.35 -36.70 -26.29
C GLU A 26 20.34 -37.35 -25.36
N VAL A 27 19.12 -37.43 -25.78
CA VAL A 27 18.29 -38.58 -26.13
C VAL A 27 18.62 -39.91 -25.42
N ASN A 28 17.66 -40.43 -24.65
CA ASN A 28 17.28 -41.82 -24.81
C ASN A 28 15.88 -42.12 -24.28
N GLN A 29 15.08 -42.69 -25.18
CA GLN A 29 13.82 -43.38 -24.95
C GLN A 29 14.04 -44.69 -24.21
N PHE A 30 13.12 -45.07 -23.33
CA PHE A 30 12.80 -46.49 -23.13
C PHE A 30 11.30 -46.66 -22.91
N HIS A 31 10.73 -47.49 -23.80
CA HIS A 31 9.42 -48.10 -23.72
C HIS A 31 9.44 -49.27 -22.73
N GLY A 32 8.28 -49.48 -22.03
CA GLY A 32 8.05 -50.72 -21.30
C GLY A 32 6.60 -50.79 -20.77
N ARG A 33 5.82 -51.65 -21.40
CA ARG A 33 4.43 -52.06 -21.20
C ARG A 33 4.10 -52.54 -19.76
N ALA A 34 2.91 -52.13 -19.23
CA ALA A 34 1.68 -52.93 -19.04
C ALA A 34 1.75 -54.10 -18.01
N ASP A 35 0.94 -54.09 -16.99
CA ASP A 35 -0.35 -54.75 -16.77
C ASP A 35 -0.71 -54.87 -15.25
N THR A 36 -1.97 -54.59 -14.98
CA THR A 36 -2.89 -55.15 -14.02
C THR A 36 -2.59 -55.16 -12.50
N ALA A 37 -3.38 -54.42 -11.74
CA ALA A 37 -4.41 -55.03 -10.87
C ALA A 37 -5.18 -53.94 -10.10
N ASN A 38 -6.48 -54.05 -10.17
CA ASN A 38 -7.51 -53.40 -9.34
C ASN A 38 -7.20 -53.58 -7.83
N GLU A 39 -7.18 -52.45 -7.10
CA GLU A 39 -7.72 -52.40 -5.75
C GLU A 39 -8.34 -51.03 -5.52
N THR A 40 -9.65 -51.03 -5.40
CA THR A 40 -10.53 -49.92 -5.04
C THR A 40 -10.23 -49.46 -3.63
N ASN A 41 -9.60 -48.29 -3.50
CA ASN A 41 -9.67 -47.46 -2.29
C ASN A 41 -10.48 -46.21 -2.61
N LYS A 42 -11.75 -46.25 -2.18
CA LYS A 42 -12.63 -45.10 -2.08
C LYS A 42 -12.10 -44.17 -0.97
N SER A 43 -11.37 -43.18 -1.35
CA SER A 43 -11.32 -41.91 -0.67
C SER A 43 -11.75 -40.85 -1.71
N ASP A 44 -13.06 -40.62 -1.77
CA ASP A 44 -13.64 -39.49 -2.47
C ASP A 44 -13.17 -38.19 -1.80
N GLU A 45 -11.96 -37.76 -2.07
CA GLU A 45 -11.57 -36.38 -1.94
C GLU A 45 -12.45 -35.56 -2.88
N LYS A 46 -13.37 -34.81 -2.29
CA LYS A 46 -14.05 -33.70 -2.95
C LYS A 46 -12.99 -32.68 -3.37
N MET A 47 -12.27 -32.93 -4.43
CA MET A 47 -11.58 -31.88 -5.14
C MET A 47 -12.64 -30.91 -5.65
N SER A 48 -12.73 -29.73 -5.02
CA SER A 48 -13.56 -28.64 -5.51
C SER A 48 -13.21 -28.40 -6.98
N LYS A 49 -14.23 -28.46 -7.86
CA LYS A 49 -14.04 -28.17 -9.30
C LYS A 49 -13.41 -26.78 -9.43
N VAL A 50 -12.26 -26.72 -10.10
CA VAL A 50 -11.59 -25.46 -10.45
C VAL A 50 -11.98 -25.11 -11.88
N ASP A 51 -12.75 -24.04 -12.04
CA ASP A 51 -13.07 -23.49 -13.34
C ASP A 51 -11.91 -22.62 -13.82
N ILE A 52 -11.38 -22.89 -15.03
CA ILE A 52 -10.22 -22.18 -15.58
C ILE A 52 -10.63 -21.43 -16.84
N THR A 53 -10.30 -20.13 -16.90
CA THR A 53 -10.46 -19.28 -18.09
C THR A 53 -9.11 -18.67 -18.46
N ASP A 54 -8.70 -18.81 -19.71
CA ASP A 54 -7.47 -18.20 -20.24
C ASP A 54 -7.81 -16.96 -21.04
N HIS A 55 -7.17 -15.84 -20.66
CA HIS A 55 -7.28 -14.53 -21.31
C HIS A 55 -5.93 -14.14 -21.90
N SER A 56 -5.89 -13.21 -22.87
CA SER A 56 -4.62 -12.76 -23.47
C SER A 56 -3.61 -12.21 -22.46
N LEU A 57 -4.08 -11.57 -21.39
CA LEU A 57 -3.24 -10.93 -20.37
C LEU A 57 -3.03 -11.77 -19.10
N TYR A 58 -3.95 -12.69 -18.78
CA TYR A 58 -3.94 -13.46 -17.53
C TYR A 58 -4.62 -14.81 -17.69
N ARG A 59 -4.43 -15.66 -16.68
CA ARG A 59 -5.19 -16.91 -16.49
C ARG A 59 -5.99 -16.78 -15.20
N MET A 60 -7.28 -17.12 -15.25
CA MET A 60 -8.15 -17.09 -14.07
C MET A 60 -8.60 -18.51 -13.71
N SER A 61 -8.57 -18.80 -12.42
CA SER A 61 -9.07 -20.04 -11.83
C SER A 61 -10.06 -19.70 -10.71
N ILE A 62 -11.19 -20.41 -10.64
CA ILE A 62 -12.25 -20.16 -9.65
C ILE A 62 -12.48 -21.42 -8.84
N LYS A 63 -12.43 -21.29 -7.49
CA LYS A 63 -12.86 -22.32 -6.53
C LYS A 63 -14.16 -21.90 -5.86
N ASN A 64 -14.93 -22.88 -5.39
CA ASN A 64 -16.18 -22.67 -4.64
C ASN A 64 -17.15 -21.73 -5.38
N ASN A 65 -17.26 -21.92 -6.69
CA ASN A 65 -18.18 -21.15 -7.52
C ASN A 65 -19.63 -21.54 -7.20
N HIS A 66 -20.38 -20.63 -6.56
CA HIS A 66 -21.79 -20.83 -6.19
C HIS A 66 -22.64 -19.64 -6.63
N ASN A 67 -23.95 -19.85 -6.71
CA ASN A 67 -24.90 -18.84 -7.20
C ASN A 67 -25.48 -17.93 -6.11
N HIS A 68 -24.89 -17.91 -4.91
CA HIS A 68 -25.32 -16.97 -3.89
C HIS A 68 -24.89 -15.53 -4.27
N PRO A 69 -25.75 -14.53 -4.01
CA PRO A 69 -25.39 -13.14 -4.25
C PRO A 69 -24.18 -12.72 -3.40
N ILE A 70 -23.15 -12.25 -4.06
CA ILE A 70 -21.95 -11.71 -3.38
C ILE A 70 -22.21 -10.26 -2.99
N LYS A 71 -22.09 -9.95 -1.69
CA LYS A 71 -22.21 -8.59 -1.15
C LYS A 71 -20.87 -7.86 -1.15
N VAL A 72 -19.79 -8.58 -0.83
CA VAL A 72 -18.45 -8.02 -0.66
C VAL A 72 -17.46 -8.74 -1.55
N SER A 73 -16.66 -8.00 -2.31
CA SER A 73 -15.50 -8.54 -3.03
C SER A 73 -14.21 -7.96 -2.43
N ILE A 74 -13.32 -8.84 -1.98
CA ILE A 74 -11.99 -8.45 -1.51
C ILE A 74 -11.04 -8.53 -2.69
N VAL A 75 -10.48 -7.38 -3.09
CA VAL A 75 -9.49 -7.26 -4.16
C VAL A 75 -8.10 -7.28 -3.53
N MET A 76 -7.35 -8.34 -3.79
CA MET A 76 -6.09 -8.63 -3.14
C MET A 76 -4.97 -8.77 -4.18
N PRO A 77 -4.15 -7.72 -4.42
CA PRO A 77 -2.95 -7.85 -5.25
C PRO A 77 -1.86 -8.60 -4.50
N THR A 78 -1.06 -9.39 -5.22
CA THR A 78 0.12 -10.05 -4.66
C THR A 78 1.25 -10.10 -5.69
N TYR A 79 2.49 -10.08 -5.21
CA TYR A 79 3.70 -10.27 -6.02
C TYR A 79 4.85 -10.79 -5.15
N ASN A 80 5.28 -12.03 -5.38
CA ASN A 80 6.36 -12.70 -4.62
C ASN A 80 6.13 -12.67 -3.09
N LYS A 81 4.91 -13.07 -2.66
CA LYS A 81 4.46 -13.03 -1.26
C LYS A 81 3.75 -14.32 -0.85
N TYR A 82 4.18 -15.46 -1.39
CA TYR A 82 3.54 -16.77 -1.12
C TYR A 82 3.19 -16.99 0.35
N HIS A 83 4.17 -16.85 1.25
CA HIS A 83 4.01 -17.16 2.67
C HIS A 83 3.01 -16.23 3.36
N GLN A 84 3.17 -14.91 3.15
CA GLN A 84 2.28 -13.91 3.75
C GLN A 84 0.86 -14.04 3.19
N THR A 85 0.72 -14.17 1.87
CA THR A 85 -0.58 -14.31 1.20
C THR A 85 -1.32 -15.57 1.65
N SER A 86 -0.61 -16.68 1.87
CA SER A 86 -1.20 -17.92 2.39
C SER A 86 -1.78 -17.74 3.79
N LEU A 87 -1.08 -17.04 4.70
CA LEU A 87 -1.61 -16.72 6.04
C LEU A 87 -2.77 -15.71 5.96
N SER A 88 -2.71 -14.73 5.06
CA SER A 88 -3.78 -13.76 4.86
C SER A 88 -5.07 -14.43 4.39
N LEU A 89 -4.99 -15.35 3.44
CA LEU A 89 -6.14 -16.15 2.99
C LEU A 89 -6.68 -17.05 4.10
N TYR A 90 -5.80 -17.61 4.92
CA TYR A 90 -6.24 -18.36 6.10
C TYR A 90 -6.98 -17.47 7.10
N GLY A 91 -6.49 -16.27 7.41
CA GLY A 91 -7.19 -15.29 8.24
C GLY A 91 -8.55 -14.89 7.66
N LEU A 92 -8.63 -14.72 6.34
CA LEU A 92 -9.90 -14.46 5.66
C LEU A 92 -10.87 -15.66 5.76
N SER A 93 -10.40 -16.90 5.87
CA SER A 93 -11.26 -18.08 6.07
C SER A 93 -11.90 -18.12 7.46
N LYS A 94 -11.46 -17.27 8.39
CA LYS A 94 -11.97 -17.19 9.78
C LYS A 94 -12.94 -16.02 10.01
N GLN A 95 -13.38 -15.37 8.95
CA GLN A 95 -14.29 -14.23 9.07
C GLN A 95 -15.65 -14.63 9.66
N THR A 96 -16.19 -13.76 10.53
CA THR A 96 -17.55 -13.90 11.08
C THR A 96 -18.64 -13.59 10.04
N PHE A 97 -18.29 -12.83 9.00
CA PHE A 97 -19.15 -12.58 7.86
C PHE A 97 -19.41 -13.86 7.06
N SER A 98 -20.64 -14.06 6.57
CA SER A 98 -21.03 -15.27 5.85
C SER A 98 -20.14 -15.57 4.64
N HIS A 99 -19.51 -16.73 4.63
CA HIS A 99 -18.64 -17.18 3.53
C HIS A 99 -19.36 -17.26 2.18
N ALA A 100 -20.68 -17.43 2.17
CA ALA A 100 -21.49 -17.45 0.96
C ALA A 100 -21.74 -16.03 0.38
N GLU A 101 -21.46 -14.96 1.13
CA GLU A 101 -21.79 -13.60 0.76
C GLU A 101 -20.57 -12.73 0.42
N TYR A 102 -19.36 -13.29 0.49
CA TYR A 102 -18.17 -12.61 -0.01
C TYR A 102 -17.30 -13.49 -0.89
N GLU A 103 -16.50 -12.86 -1.68
CA GLU A 103 -15.46 -13.48 -2.50
C GLU A 103 -14.11 -12.83 -2.28
N VAL A 104 -13.04 -13.57 -2.54
CA VAL A 104 -11.67 -13.05 -2.60
C VAL A 104 -11.16 -13.19 -4.02
N ILE A 105 -10.64 -12.09 -4.56
CA ILE A 105 -10.04 -12.01 -5.88
C ILE A 105 -8.55 -11.72 -5.69
N LEU A 106 -7.76 -12.78 -5.67
CA LEU A 106 -6.31 -12.71 -5.59
C LEU A 106 -5.75 -12.49 -7.00
N VAL A 107 -5.12 -11.34 -7.23
CA VAL A 107 -4.48 -11.01 -8.51
C VAL A 107 -2.97 -11.05 -8.33
N ASP A 108 -2.36 -12.09 -8.86
CA ASP A 108 -0.92 -12.33 -8.86
C ASP A 108 -0.27 -11.62 -10.04
N ASP A 109 0.56 -10.63 -9.77
CA ASP A 109 1.25 -9.79 -10.75
C ASP A 109 2.48 -10.47 -11.37
N ALA A 110 2.32 -11.71 -11.83
CA ALA A 110 3.36 -12.55 -12.42
C ALA A 110 4.51 -12.87 -11.42
N SER A 111 4.16 -13.40 -10.25
CA SER A 111 5.13 -13.87 -9.26
C SER A 111 6.05 -14.96 -9.83
N SER A 112 7.28 -14.95 -9.35
CA SER A 112 8.32 -15.95 -9.67
C SER A 112 8.60 -16.92 -8.51
N ASP A 113 7.98 -16.69 -7.35
CA ASP A 113 8.01 -17.60 -6.20
C ASP A 113 6.87 -18.64 -6.27
N ASN A 114 6.63 -19.34 -5.17
CA ASN A 114 5.58 -20.35 -5.08
C ASN A 114 4.14 -19.80 -4.99
N THR A 115 3.92 -18.51 -5.27
CA THR A 115 2.58 -17.89 -5.17
C THR A 115 1.52 -18.64 -5.98
N SER A 116 1.88 -19.22 -7.12
CA SER A 116 0.95 -20.04 -7.92
C SER A 116 0.47 -21.32 -7.23
N ASP A 117 1.21 -21.83 -6.24
CA ASP A 117 0.85 -23.05 -5.51
C ASP A 117 -0.29 -22.80 -4.50
N ILE A 118 -0.55 -21.53 -4.15
CA ILE A 118 -1.70 -21.12 -3.31
C ILE A 118 -3.00 -21.76 -3.82
N LEU A 119 -3.20 -21.82 -5.13
CA LEU A 119 -4.40 -22.41 -5.71
C LEU A 119 -4.57 -23.89 -5.33
N LYS A 120 -3.49 -24.64 -5.10
CA LYS A 120 -3.50 -26.07 -4.76
C LYS A 120 -3.52 -26.29 -3.26
N GLU A 121 -2.77 -25.48 -2.51
CA GLU A 121 -2.42 -25.74 -1.11
C GLU A 121 -3.34 -25.04 -0.12
N VAL A 122 -4.00 -23.94 -0.54
CA VAL A 122 -4.91 -23.19 0.34
C VAL A 122 -6.35 -23.61 0.08
N ASP A 123 -6.94 -24.22 1.10
CA ASP A 123 -8.38 -24.52 1.15
C ASP A 123 -9.12 -23.35 1.84
N VAL A 124 -10.15 -22.83 1.18
CA VAL A 124 -10.92 -21.66 1.66
C VAL A 124 -12.42 -21.94 1.53
N PRO A 125 -13.25 -21.46 2.47
CA PRO A 125 -14.69 -21.72 2.45
C PRO A 125 -15.50 -20.76 1.56
N PHE A 126 -14.91 -19.67 1.11
CA PHE A 126 -15.53 -18.61 0.31
C PHE A 126 -15.26 -18.80 -1.19
N LYS A 127 -16.01 -18.08 -2.03
CA LYS A 127 -15.72 -18.01 -3.46
C LYS A 127 -14.36 -17.37 -3.69
N PHE A 128 -13.46 -18.11 -4.37
CA PHE A 128 -12.08 -17.68 -4.56
C PHE A 128 -11.73 -17.61 -6.05
N LYS A 129 -11.36 -16.42 -6.50
CA LYS A 129 -10.83 -16.16 -7.84
C LYS A 129 -9.34 -15.91 -7.76
N TYR A 130 -8.54 -16.77 -8.38
CA TYR A 130 -7.10 -16.57 -8.56
C TYR A 130 -6.82 -16.15 -9.98
N ILE A 131 -6.27 -14.96 -10.17
CA ILE A 131 -5.95 -14.38 -11.47
C ILE A 131 -4.43 -14.21 -11.54
N GLN A 132 -3.78 -15.00 -12.39
CA GLN A 132 -2.36 -14.94 -12.62
C GLN A 132 -2.04 -14.13 -13.86
N MET A 133 -1.33 -13.02 -13.71
CA MET A 133 -0.86 -12.22 -14.82
C MET A 133 0.24 -12.93 -15.60
N LYS A 134 0.30 -12.74 -16.92
CA LYS A 134 1.40 -13.25 -17.76
C LYS A 134 2.66 -12.39 -17.68
N GLN A 135 2.52 -11.14 -17.23
CA GLN A 135 3.61 -10.17 -17.04
C GLN A 135 3.28 -9.24 -15.89
N ASN A 136 4.28 -8.79 -15.16
CA ASN A 136 4.12 -7.78 -14.13
C ASN A 136 3.63 -6.46 -14.75
N LYS A 137 2.51 -5.95 -14.25
CA LYS A 137 1.82 -4.73 -14.72
C LYS A 137 1.75 -3.63 -13.65
N GLY A 138 2.11 -3.96 -12.42
CA GLY A 138 2.05 -3.05 -11.29
C GLY A 138 0.69 -2.98 -10.61
N ARG A 139 0.71 -2.42 -9.41
CA ARG A 139 -0.41 -2.43 -8.45
C ARG A 139 -1.71 -1.85 -8.99
N SER A 140 -1.64 -0.72 -9.71
CA SER A 140 -2.83 -0.06 -10.29
C SER A 140 -3.55 -0.98 -11.27
N SER A 141 -2.81 -1.62 -12.18
CA SER A 141 -3.37 -2.49 -13.21
C SER A 141 -3.99 -3.75 -12.60
N VAL A 142 -3.29 -4.42 -11.65
CA VAL A 142 -3.83 -5.64 -11.03
C VAL A 142 -5.04 -5.36 -10.15
N ARG A 143 -5.09 -4.21 -9.45
CA ARG A 143 -6.30 -3.80 -8.72
C ARG A 143 -7.47 -3.55 -9.67
N ASN A 144 -7.24 -2.90 -10.81
CA ASN A 144 -8.28 -2.69 -11.84
C ASN A 144 -8.83 -4.02 -12.39
N ILE A 145 -7.96 -4.99 -12.63
CA ILE A 145 -8.38 -6.34 -13.03
C ILE A 145 -9.25 -6.96 -11.94
N GLY A 146 -8.85 -6.88 -10.67
CA GLY A 146 -9.65 -7.35 -9.55
C GLY A 146 -11.02 -6.66 -9.47
N ILE A 147 -11.08 -5.34 -9.61
CA ILE A 147 -12.34 -4.56 -9.64
C ILE A 147 -13.27 -5.04 -10.77
N ASN A 148 -12.73 -5.30 -11.96
CA ASN A 148 -13.50 -5.73 -13.11
C ASN A 148 -14.09 -7.13 -12.93
N HIS A 149 -13.44 -8.00 -12.17
CA HIS A 149 -13.91 -9.35 -11.85
C HIS A 149 -14.74 -9.44 -10.57
N ALA A 150 -14.89 -8.33 -9.83
CA ALA A 150 -15.67 -8.27 -8.60
C ALA A 150 -17.17 -8.37 -8.89
N GLU A 151 -17.86 -9.24 -8.16
CA GLU A 151 -19.33 -9.42 -8.22
C GLU A 151 -20.05 -8.60 -7.14
N GLY A 152 -19.40 -8.37 -6.00
CA GLY A 152 -19.96 -7.60 -4.90
C GLY A 152 -20.07 -6.10 -5.20
N ASP A 153 -21.07 -5.47 -4.61
CA ASP A 153 -21.26 -4.02 -4.68
C ASP A 153 -20.29 -3.27 -3.79
N LEU A 154 -19.88 -3.85 -2.67
CA LEU A 154 -18.84 -3.33 -1.80
C LEU A 154 -17.50 -3.97 -2.16
N LEU A 155 -16.50 -3.14 -2.43
CA LEU A 155 -15.13 -3.57 -2.62
C LEU A 155 -14.30 -3.27 -1.37
N ILE A 156 -13.53 -4.25 -0.91
CA ILE A 156 -12.47 -4.06 0.09
C ILE A 156 -11.15 -4.29 -0.62
N PHE A 157 -10.29 -3.30 -0.65
CA PHE A 157 -8.90 -3.46 -1.07
C PHE A 157 -8.08 -3.90 0.13
N LEU A 158 -7.35 -5.00 -0.03
CA LEU A 158 -6.51 -5.59 1.01
C LEU A 158 -5.25 -6.14 0.35
N ASP A 159 -4.08 -5.64 0.71
CA ASP A 159 -2.83 -6.15 0.13
C ASP A 159 -2.57 -7.61 0.55
N GLY A 160 -1.88 -8.37 -0.30
CA GLY A 160 -1.67 -9.81 -0.12
C GLY A 160 -0.95 -10.20 1.18
N GLU A 161 -0.23 -9.29 1.78
CA GLU A 161 0.45 -9.42 3.07
C GLU A 161 -0.34 -8.92 4.29
N MET A 162 -1.61 -8.55 4.12
CA MET A 162 -2.43 -8.07 5.23
C MET A 162 -3.19 -9.21 5.91
N LEU A 163 -2.94 -9.43 7.19
CA LEU A 163 -3.65 -10.40 8.02
C LEU A 163 -4.88 -9.75 8.67
N ALA A 164 -6.06 -10.20 8.26
CA ALA A 164 -7.34 -9.66 8.72
C ALA A 164 -7.89 -10.46 9.92
N PRO A 165 -8.30 -9.81 11.04
CA PRO A 165 -8.97 -10.47 12.15
C PRO A 165 -10.40 -10.89 11.79
N PRO A 166 -11.05 -11.78 12.58
CA PRO A 166 -12.34 -12.39 12.21
C PRO A 166 -13.48 -11.42 11.92
N SER A 167 -13.54 -10.25 12.56
CA SER A 167 -14.60 -9.25 12.37
C SER A 167 -14.32 -8.23 11.26
N PHE A 168 -13.24 -8.38 10.52
CA PHE A 168 -12.75 -7.38 9.55
C PHE A 168 -13.78 -7.03 8.47
N ILE A 169 -14.33 -8.04 7.78
CA ILE A 169 -15.33 -7.81 6.71
C ILE A 169 -16.59 -7.18 7.27
N GLU A 170 -17.09 -7.68 8.40
CA GLU A 170 -18.28 -7.15 9.05
C GLU A 170 -18.11 -5.69 9.48
N ASN A 171 -16.95 -5.34 10.03
CA ASN A 171 -16.63 -3.98 10.44
C ASN A 171 -16.58 -3.01 9.25
N HIS A 172 -16.07 -3.41 8.10
CA HIS A 172 -16.18 -2.62 6.88
C HIS A 172 -17.63 -2.53 6.39
N TYR A 173 -18.32 -3.66 6.31
CA TYR A 173 -19.65 -3.76 5.73
C TYR A 173 -20.70 -2.92 6.47
N LYS A 174 -20.68 -2.88 7.81
CA LYS A 174 -21.66 -2.15 8.64
C LYS A 174 -21.80 -0.67 8.28
N HIS A 175 -20.69 0.00 7.90
CA HIS A 175 -20.71 1.41 7.49
C HIS A 175 -21.46 1.63 6.19
N HIS A 176 -21.39 0.67 5.27
CA HIS A 176 -21.99 0.78 3.94
C HIS A 176 -23.45 0.31 3.88
N ILE A 177 -24.06 -0.14 4.99
CA ILE A 177 -25.46 -0.55 5.02
C ILE A 177 -26.37 0.66 4.81
N HIS A 178 -26.07 1.76 5.47
CA HIS A 178 -26.92 2.96 5.50
C HIS A 178 -26.38 4.10 4.63
N GLU A 179 -25.09 4.11 4.36
CA GLU A 179 -24.44 5.16 3.59
C GLU A 179 -23.65 4.55 2.43
N SER A 180 -23.99 4.91 1.20
CA SER A 180 -23.35 4.37 0.01
C SER A 180 -22.19 5.24 -0.50
N ASN A 181 -22.12 6.50 -0.07
CA ASN A 181 -21.14 7.47 -0.58
C ASN A 181 -19.95 7.64 0.37
N LEU A 182 -19.36 6.49 0.78
CA LEU A 182 -18.28 6.42 1.75
C LEU A 182 -17.04 5.71 1.18
N VAL A 183 -15.89 6.13 1.71
CA VAL A 183 -14.67 5.37 1.85
C VAL A 183 -14.48 5.06 3.34
N VAL A 184 -14.27 3.79 3.71
CA VAL A 184 -13.96 3.38 5.08
C VAL A 184 -12.57 2.78 5.11
N THR A 185 -11.70 3.30 5.97
CA THR A 185 -10.30 2.86 6.09
C THR A 185 -9.92 2.56 7.53
N GLY A 186 -9.18 1.48 7.72
CA GLY A 186 -8.50 1.14 8.97
C GLY A 186 -7.02 1.50 8.99
N ALA A 187 -6.53 2.13 7.92
CA ALA A 187 -5.10 2.39 7.72
C ALA A 187 -4.46 3.26 8.82
N MET A 188 -5.25 4.09 9.51
CA MET A 188 -4.78 4.92 10.63
C MET A 188 -4.44 4.10 11.88
N HIS A 189 -4.94 2.88 11.97
CA HIS A 189 -4.69 1.91 13.03
C HIS A 189 -3.85 0.74 12.52
N TYR A 190 -2.99 1.04 11.56
CA TYR A 190 -2.13 0.08 10.90
C TYR A 190 -1.16 -0.54 11.90
N GLU A 191 -1.26 -1.84 12.09
CA GLU A 191 -0.35 -2.60 12.94
C GLU A 191 0.56 -3.47 12.09
N GLY A 192 1.87 -3.42 12.37
CA GLY A 192 2.84 -4.36 11.84
C GLY A 192 2.82 -5.66 12.65
N VAL A 193 3.18 -6.78 12.01
CA VAL A 193 3.37 -8.06 12.67
C VAL A 193 4.47 -8.87 12.00
N TYR A 194 5.32 -9.49 12.81
CA TYR A 194 6.32 -10.42 12.30
C TYR A 194 5.76 -11.84 12.27
N THR A 195 5.35 -12.29 11.08
CA THR A 195 4.85 -13.67 10.87
C THR A 195 5.95 -14.64 10.45
N PHE A 196 7.00 -14.11 9.84
CA PHE A 196 8.20 -14.85 9.43
C PHE A 196 9.45 -14.04 9.76
N ILE A 197 10.60 -14.70 9.86
CA ILE A 197 11.90 -14.04 9.70
C ILE A 197 12.28 -14.18 8.23
N MET A 198 12.30 -13.06 7.52
CA MET A 198 12.59 -13.05 6.07
C MET A 198 14.10 -12.93 5.84
N PRO A 199 14.65 -13.60 4.81
CA PRO A 199 16.09 -13.54 4.50
C PRO A 199 16.59 -12.15 4.10
N ASP A 200 15.68 -11.29 3.63
CA ASP A 200 15.95 -9.94 3.14
C ASP A 200 15.64 -8.83 4.16
N TYR A 201 15.42 -9.18 5.43
CA TYR A 201 15.32 -8.18 6.50
C TYR A 201 16.63 -7.41 6.66
N ASN A 202 16.51 -6.09 6.80
CA ASN A 202 17.64 -5.25 7.14
C ASN A 202 17.98 -5.33 8.65
N GLU A 203 19.06 -4.67 9.05
CA GLU A 203 19.55 -4.68 10.44
C GLU A 203 18.53 -4.09 11.42
N ASP A 204 17.81 -3.02 11.02
CA ASP A 204 16.80 -2.37 11.87
C ASP A 204 15.60 -3.30 12.10
N GLN A 205 15.13 -3.97 11.05
CA GLN A 205 14.03 -4.96 11.16
C GLN A 205 14.44 -6.13 12.07
N MET A 206 15.66 -6.64 11.92
CA MET A 206 16.17 -7.72 12.78
C MET A 206 16.35 -7.27 14.23
N ALA A 207 16.87 -6.06 14.49
CA ALA A 207 17.01 -5.50 15.83
C ALA A 207 15.64 -5.29 16.51
N HIS A 208 14.66 -4.78 15.76
CA HIS A 208 13.29 -4.59 16.26
C HIS A 208 12.62 -5.93 16.58
N LEU A 209 12.69 -6.91 15.68
CA LEU A 209 12.19 -8.26 15.94
C LEU A 209 12.81 -8.86 17.19
N LYS A 210 14.14 -8.78 17.34
CA LYS A 210 14.86 -9.28 18.52
C LYS A 210 14.37 -8.64 19.80
N GLN A 211 14.08 -7.35 19.77
CA GLN A 211 13.50 -6.64 20.92
C GLN A 211 12.10 -7.18 21.28
N LEU A 212 11.24 -7.42 20.28
CA LEU A 212 9.89 -7.94 20.49
C LEU A 212 9.92 -9.36 21.07
N VAL A 213 10.68 -10.28 20.47
CA VAL A 213 10.73 -11.69 20.90
C VAL A 213 11.35 -11.85 22.29
N ASN A 214 12.23 -10.92 22.72
CA ASN A 214 12.82 -10.96 24.06
C ASN A 214 11.79 -10.79 25.19
N ASN A 215 10.65 -10.19 24.90
CA ASN A 215 9.55 -10.00 25.86
C ASN A 215 8.64 -11.24 25.99
N ASP A 216 8.85 -12.27 25.16
CA ASP A 216 8.03 -13.46 25.12
C ASP A 216 8.89 -14.73 25.08
N ALA A 217 8.74 -15.60 26.10
CA ALA A 217 9.58 -16.79 26.25
C ALA A 217 9.43 -17.81 25.11
N GLU A 218 8.23 -17.91 24.51
CA GLU A 218 7.94 -18.84 23.42
C GLU A 218 8.61 -18.35 22.11
N TYR A 219 8.40 -17.08 21.74
CA TYR A 219 8.99 -16.50 20.55
C TYR A 219 10.49 -16.31 20.66
N ARG A 220 11.01 -16.10 21.88
CA ARG A 220 12.47 -16.11 22.14
C ARG A 220 13.09 -17.45 21.78
N ARG A 221 12.47 -18.57 22.17
CA ARG A 221 12.95 -19.92 21.82
C ARG A 221 12.90 -20.17 20.31
N LEU A 222 11.84 -19.69 19.64
CA LEU A 222 11.75 -19.77 18.17
C LEU A 222 12.88 -18.96 17.50
N TYR A 223 13.18 -17.77 18.01
CA TYR A 223 14.27 -16.95 17.50
C TYR A 223 15.65 -17.60 17.77
N GLU A 224 15.86 -18.19 18.93
CA GLU A 224 17.08 -18.92 19.24
C GLU A 224 17.27 -20.14 18.31
N ASN A 225 16.19 -20.85 18.01
CA ASN A 225 16.19 -21.93 17.01
C ASN A 225 16.55 -21.41 15.60
N TYR A 226 15.96 -20.31 15.19
CA TYR A 226 16.36 -19.64 13.93
C TYR A 226 17.85 -19.33 13.90
N GLU A 227 18.41 -18.72 14.95
CA GLU A 227 19.85 -18.39 14.99
C GLU A 227 20.75 -19.63 14.87
N GLN A 228 20.32 -20.78 15.40
CA GLN A 228 21.05 -22.04 15.27
C GLN A 228 20.93 -22.68 13.91
N THR A 229 19.80 -22.49 13.22
CA THR A 229 19.48 -23.19 11.96
C THR A 229 19.66 -22.34 10.71
N ARG A 230 19.77 -21.01 10.81
CA ARG A 230 19.84 -20.07 9.69
C ARG A 230 20.96 -20.33 8.69
N GLN A 231 22.07 -20.97 9.11
CA GLN A 231 23.16 -21.32 8.23
C GLN A 231 22.80 -22.47 7.25
N HIS A 232 21.73 -23.21 7.54
CA HIS A 232 21.31 -24.39 6.78
C HIS A 232 20.03 -24.15 5.96
N SER A 233 19.43 -22.95 6.05
CA SER A 233 18.20 -22.60 5.34
C SER A 233 18.25 -21.16 4.82
N ASN A 234 18.02 -21.00 3.52
CA ASN A 234 17.94 -19.70 2.86
C ASN A 234 16.48 -19.18 2.71
N GLY A 235 15.49 -19.89 3.26
CA GLY A 235 14.10 -19.55 3.16
C GLY A 235 13.56 -18.76 4.35
N PRO A 236 12.31 -18.23 4.27
CA PRO A 236 11.63 -17.63 5.40
C PRO A 236 11.47 -18.62 6.56
N PHE A 237 11.74 -18.16 7.78
CA PHE A 237 11.56 -18.95 8.99
C PHE A 237 10.23 -18.58 9.66
N PRO A 238 9.28 -19.51 9.86
CA PRO A 238 7.96 -19.19 10.40
C PRO A 238 8.02 -18.87 11.89
N LEU A 239 7.39 -17.76 12.27
CA LEU A 239 7.14 -17.36 13.67
C LEU A 239 5.67 -17.57 14.05
N VAL A 240 4.76 -17.47 13.06
CA VAL A 240 3.32 -17.56 13.25
C VAL A 240 2.78 -18.72 12.44
N THR A 241 1.98 -19.55 13.09
CA THR A 241 1.27 -20.71 12.52
C THR A 241 -0.23 -20.40 12.34
N LYS A 242 -0.94 -21.31 11.69
CA LYS A 242 -2.42 -21.23 11.62
C LYS A 242 -3.08 -21.25 12.98
N GLU A 243 -2.53 -22.03 13.93
CA GLU A 243 -3.02 -22.08 15.32
C GLU A 243 -2.85 -20.74 16.04
N ASP A 244 -1.77 -20.01 15.76
CA ASP A 244 -1.57 -18.66 16.31
C ASP A 244 -2.61 -17.66 15.78
N ILE A 245 -3.07 -17.85 14.54
CA ILE A 245 -4.17 -17.06 13.96
C ILE A 245 -5.49 -17.42 14.63
N ASP A 246 -5.81 -18.72 14.77
CA ASP A 246 -7.04 -19.20 15.40
C ASP A 246 -7.18 -18.76 16.86
N THR A 247 -6.06 -18.60 17.56
CA THR A 247 -6.01 -18.21 18.98
C THR A 247 -5.65 -16.71 19.18
N ASN A 248 -5.48 -15.95 18.10
CA ASN A 248 -4.98 -14.56 18.11
C ASN A 248 -3.61 -14.38 18.79
N ARG A 249 -2.83 -15.44 18.98
CA ARG A 249 -1.48 -15.36 19.58
C ARG A 249 -0.50 -14.53 18.73
N PHE A 250 -0.69 -14.47 17.43
CA PHE A 250 0.13 -13.67 16.51
C PHE A 250 0.22 -12.19 16.92
N GLN A 251 -0.82 -11.67 17.61
CA GLN A 251 -0.84 -10.29 18.12
C GLN A 251 0.28 -10.00 19.13
N ARG A 252 0.88 -11.02 19.74
CA ARG A 252 2.04 -10.87 20.63
C ARG A 252 3.31 -10.43 19.90
N LEU A 253 3.34 -10.59 18.55
CA LEU A 253 4.40 -10.09 17.66
C LEU A 253 3.96 -8.86 16.87
N SER A 254 2.81 -8.27 17.19
CA SER A 254 2.36 -7.02 16.57
C SER A 254 2.97 -5.80 17.25
N PHE A 255 3.03 -4.72 16.48
CA PHE A 255 3.53 -3.44 16.93
C PHE A 255 2.83 -2.31 16.18
N PRO A 256 2.60 -1.14 16.82
CA PRO A 256 1.92 -0.03 16.18
C PRO A 256 2.79 0.55 15.04
N ASN A 257 2.24 0.60 13.85
CA ASN A 257 2.82 1.35 12.76
C ASN A 257 2.45 2.83 12.93
N ARG A 258 3.45 3.67 13.22
CA ARG A 258 3.23 5.05 13.66
C ARG A 258 3.02 6.05 12.53
N TYR A 259 2.99 5.64 11.28
CA TYR A 259 2.96 6.53 10.12
C TYR A 259 1.85 7.60 10.20
N PHE A 260 0.64 7.21 10.61
CA PHE A 260 -0.48 8.14 10.78
C PHE A 260 -0.80 8.49 12.24
N LEU A 261 -0.37 7.69 13.21
CA LEU A 261 -0.72 7.90 14.62
C LEU A 261 -0.20 9.22 15.18
N ASN A 262 0.91 9.72 14.65
CA ASN A 262 1.52 10.99 15.06
C ASN A 262 0.95 12.21 14.31
N SER A 263 0.06 12.01 13.36
CA SER A 263 -0.44 13.07 12.48
C SER A 263 -1.46 14.03 13.12
N GLY A 264 -1.92 13.71 14.33
CA GLY A 264 -2.96 14.52 15.00
C GLY A 264 -4.38 14.33 14.44
N LEU A 265 -4.56 13.46 13.42
CA LEU A 265 -5.86 13.26 12.77
C LEU A 265 -6.97 12.80 13.71
N LYS A 266 -6.63 12.30 14.90
CA LYS A 266 -7.59 11.99 15.97
C LYS A 266 -8.49 13.16 16.35
N HIS A 267 -8.02 14.40 16.17
CA HIS A 267 -8.80 15.61 16.48
C HIS A 267 -10.03 15.80 15.58
N PHE A 268 -10.01 15.20 14.36
CA PHE A 268 -11.10 15.32 13.40
C PHE A 268 -12.17 14.23 13.56
N GLY A 269 -12.02 13.35 14.57
CA GLY A 269 -12.94 12.22 14.75
C GLY A 269 -12.89 11.19 13.61
N GLU A 270 -13.77 10.21 13.68
CA GLU A 270 -13.80 9.13 12.68
C GLU A 270 -14.18 9.62 11.28
N ARG A 271 -14.95 10.69 11.17
CA ARG A 271 -15.42 11.25 9.88
C ARG A 271 -14.50 12.29 9.29
N LEU A 272 -13.34 12.56 9.89
CA LEU A 272 -12.38 13.57 9.46
C LEU A 272 -13.01 14.94 9.23
N GLU A 273 -13.95 15.34 10.10
CA GLU A 273 -14.70 16.58 9.96
C GLU A 273 -13.77 17.80 10.01
N GLY A 274 -13.81 18.62 8.94
CA GLY A 274 -12.94 19.79 8.81
C GLY A 274 -11.50 19.50 8.37
N PHE A 275 -11.07 18.24 8.24
CA PHE A 275 -9.76 17.94 7.70
C PHE A 275 -9.70 18.23 6.20
N THR A 276 -8.73 19.02 5.75
CA THR A 276 -8.68 19.50 4.36
C THR A 276 -8.10 18.47 3.37
N LEU A 277 -7.49 17.40 3.88
CA LEU A 277 -6.79 16.39 3.07
C LEU A 277 -7.33 14.97 3.31
N PRO A 278 -8.67 14.72 3.42
CA PRO A 278 -9.19 13.41 3.82
C PRO A 278 -8.84 12.30 2.83
N TYR A 279 -8.57 12.63 1.58
CA TYR A 279 -8.25 11.69 0.51
C TYR A 279 -6.92 10.92 0.74
N ILE A 280 -6.00 11.44 1.57
CA ILE A 280 -4.77 10.72 1.94
C ILE A 280 -5.05 9.47 2.78
N ALA A 281 -6.26 9.38 3.35
CA ALA A 281 -6.71 8.20 4.07
C ALA A 281 -7.15 7.05 3.14
N PHE A 282 -7.23 7.27 1.82
CA PHE A 282 -7.42 6.17 0.87
C PHE A 282 -6.11 5.41 0.72
N LEU A 283 -5.93 4.37 1.53
CA LEU A 283 -4.76 3.49 1.48
C LEU A 283 -5.22 2.09 1.11
N SER A 284 -4.92 1.70 -0.10
CA SER A 284 -5.44 0.47 -0.73
C SER A 284 -4.95 -0.85 -0.11
N GLY A 285 -4.11 -0.79 0.90
CA GLY A 285 -3.77 -1.95 1.75
C GLY A 285 -4.88 -2.35 2.74
N ASN A 286 -5.79 -1.40 3.09
CA ASN A 286 -6.93 -1.65 3.96
C ASN A 286 -7.98 -0.54 3.81
N VAL A 287 -8.84 -0.64 2.79
CA VAL A 287 -9.88 0.35 2.54
C VAL A 287 -11.07 -0.26 1.82
N SER A 288 -12.29 0.20 2.14
CA SER A 288 -13.49 -0.19 1.40
C SER A 288 -14.20 0.99 0.75
N VAL A 289 -14.82 0.71 -0.40
CA VAL A 289 -15.60 1.67 -1.17
C VAL A 289 -16.62 0.95 -2.05
N ARG A 290 -17.77 1.54 -2.27
CA ARG A 290 -18.74 0.96 -3.21
C ARG A 290 -18.27 1.07 -4.65
N LYS A 291 -18.49 0.00 -5.42
CA LYS A 291 -18.14 -0.10 -6.84
C LYS A 291 -18.74 1.04 -7.68
N ALA A 292 -19.92 1.53 -7.30
CA ALA A 292 -20.57 2.68 -7.93
C ALA A 292 -19.73 3.97 -7.83
N ASN A 293 -19.09 4.21 -6.69
CA ASN A 293 -18.23 5.39 -6.50
C ASN A 293 -16.98 5.31 -7.38
N LEU A 294 -16.39 4.13 -7.52
CA LEU A 294 -15.26 3.92 -8.45
C LEU A 294 -15.67 4.10 -9.91
N LYS A 295 -16.86 3.62 -10.31
CA LYS A 295 -17.37 3.85 -11.66
C LYS A 295 -17.53 5.34 -11.97
N LYS A 296 -17.98 6.14 -11.00
CA LYS A 296 -18.16 7.60 -11.14
C LYS A 296 -16.83 8.34 -11.15
N SER A 297 -15.86 7.94 -10.29
CA SER A 297 -14.59 8.64 -10.13
C SER A 297 -13.49 8.14 -11.07
N GLY A 298 -13.71 7.02 -11.76
CA GLY A 298 -12.71 6.27 -12.51
C GLY A 298 -11.96 5.27 -11.62
N LEU A 299 -11.29 4.30 -12.26
CA LEU A 299 -10.48 3.29 -11.59
C LEU A 299 -9.09 3.84 -11.24
N PHE A 300 -8.18 2.98 -10.75
CA PHE A 300 -6.78 3.36 -10.57
C PHE A 300 -6.17 3.79 -11.91
N ASP A 301 -5.35 4.83 -11.89
CA ASP A 301 -4.62 5.27 -13.08
C ASP A 301 -3.39 4.37 -13.27
N GLU A 302 -3.39 3.58 -14.34
CA GLU A 302 -2.34 2.60 -14.62
C GLU A 302 -0.99 3.22 -15.07
N THR A 303 -0.94 4.54 -15.24
CA THR A 303 0.33 5.26 -15.47
C THR A 303 1.17 5.36 -14.19
N PHE A 304 0.57 5.14 -13.01
CA PHE A 304 1.29 5.02 -11.74
C PHE A 304 1.90 3.62 -11.63
N VAL A 305 3.18 3.54 -11.93
CA VAL A 305 3.95 2.29 -11.90
C VAL A 305 4.86 2.28 -10.68
N GLY A 306 4.96 1.12 -10.00
CA GLY A 306 5.75 0.96 -8.79
C GLY A 306 5.00 1.40 -7.54
N TYR A 307 5.70 2.04 -6.60
CA TYR A 307 5.19 2.36 -5.27
C TYR A 307 4.80 3.85 -5.14
N GLY A 308 3.61 4.08 -4.56
CA GLY A 308 3.21 5.36 -3.96
C GLY A 308 2.34 6.24 -4.83
N ALA A 309 1.50 7.01 -4.17
CA ALA A 309 0.56 8.02 -4.66
C ALA A 309 -0.56 7.53 -5.62
N GLU A 310 -0.58 6.26 -6.04
CA GLU A 310 -1.67 5.73 -6.88
C GLU A 310 -3.01 5.69 -6.14
N ASP A 311 -2.96 5.40 -4.86
CA ASP A 311 -4.12 5.36 -3.97
C ASP A 311 -4.56 6.77 -3.55
N TRP A 312 -3.65 7.67 -3.21
CA TRP A 312 -3.98 9.07 -2.94
C TRP A 312 -4.62 9.76 -4.15
N GLU A 313 -4.15 9.45 -5.36
CA GLU A 313 -4.72 10.00 -6.59
C GLU A 313 -6.18 9.55 -6.80
N LEU A 314 -6.46 8.26 -6.60
CA LEU A 314 -7.83 7.75 -6.65
C LEU A 314 -8.67 8.32 -5.49
N GLY A 315 -8.12 8.37 -4.28
CA GLY A 315 -8.73 9.00 -3.11
C GLY A 315 -9.12 10.46 -3.40
N TYR A 316 -8.22 11.21 -4.04
CA TYR A 316 -8.47 12.60 -4.43
C TYR A 316 -9.65 12.73 -5.41
N ARG A 317 -9.72 11.88 -6.43
CA ARG A 317 -10.87 11.89 -7.35
C ARG A 317 -12.18 11.51 -6.65
N LEU A 318 -12.16 10.55 -5.74
CA LEU A 318 -13.31 10.21 -4.89
C LEU A 318 -13.74 11.40 -4.04
N TYR A 319 -12.80 12.06 -3.36
CA TYR A 319 -13.04 13.26 -2.56
C TYR A 319 -13.66 14.39 -3.40
N LYS A 320 -13.08 14.71 -4.56
CA LYS A 320 -13.61 15.75 -5.47
C LYS A 320 -15.01 15.40 -6.03
N ASN A 321 -15.38 14.12 -6.04
CA ASN A 321 -16.74 13.66 -6.38
C ASN A 321 -17.70 13.61 -5.18
N GLY A 322 -17.28 14.14 -4.02
CA GLY A 322 -18.09 14.28 -2.81
C GLY A 322 -18.21 13.01 -1.98
N VAL A 323 -17.35 12.00 -2.19
CA VAL A 323 -17.29 10.81 -1.34
C VAL A 323 -16.70 11.20 0.01
N GLN A 324 -17.34 10.78 1.10
CA GLN A 324 -16.88 11.02 2.46
C GLN A 324 -15.89 9.94 2.92
N PHE A 325 -15.01 10.31 3.85
CA PHE A 325 -14.00 9.40 4.38
C PHE A 325 -14.25 9.12 5.86
N VAL A 326 -14.18 7.85 6.23
CA VAL A 326 -14.35 7.36 7.60
C VAL A 326 -13.13 6.56 8.00
N LEU A 327 -12.56 6.91 9.15
CA LEU A 327 -11.52 6.17 9.83
C LEU A 327 -12.17 5.30 10.91
N ASP A 328 -12.19 3.99 10.74
CA ASP A 328 -12.72 3.10 11.76
C ASP A 328 -11.60 2.24 12.36
N PRO A 329 -11.23 2.47 13.65
CA PRO A 329 -10.23 1.67 14.34
C PRO A 329 -10.60 0.19 14.44
N SER A 330 -11.88 -0.15 14.32
CA SER A 330 -12.33 -1.54 14.34
C SER A 330 -12.07 -2.32 13.05
N THR A 331 -11.73 -1.62 11.95
CA THR A 331 -11.34 -2.22 10.66
C THR A 331 -9.84 -2.50 10.56
N VAL A 332 -9.19 -2.78 11.70
CA VAL A 332 -7.75 -3.08 11.73
C VAL A 332 -7.40 -4.30 10.87
N ALA A 333 -6.26 -4.24 10.20
CA ALA A 333 -5.57 -5.37 9.60
C ALA A 333 -4.08 -5.26 9.90
N TYR A 334 -3.39 -6.40 10.02
CA TYR A 334 -1.99 -6.45 10.42
C TYR A 334 -1.10 -6.62 9.20
N HIS A 335 -0.19 -5.68 8.99
CA HIS A 335 0.79 -5.79 7.92
C HIS A 335 1.89 -6.78 8.31
N GLN A 336 1.97 -7.89 7.60
CA GLN A 336 3.04 -8.86 7.78
C GLN A 336 4.34 -8.29 7.21
N GLU A 337 5.32 -8.10 8.09
CA GLU A 337 6.60 -7.52 7.71
C GLU A 337 7.32 -8.31 6.61
N HIS A 338 8.03 -7.61 5.78
CA HIS A 338 8.83 -8.15 4.68
C HIS A 338 10.01 -7.22 4.35
N GLY A 339 10.96 -7.67 3.56
CA GLY A 339 12.08 -6.84 3.13
C GLY A 339 11.66 -5.56 2.40
N ILE A 340 12.42 -4.49 2.59
CA ILE A 340 12.15 -3.17 2.03
C ILE A 340 12.94 -2.97 0.73
N SER A 341 12.25 -2.72 -0.38
CA SER A 341 12.90 -2.45 -1.67
C SER A 341 13.65 -1.12 -1.66
N LYS A 342 14.91 -1.13 -2.09
CA LYS A 342 15.73 0.09 -2.26
C LYS A 342 15.17 1.05 -3.33
N ARG A 343 14.31 0.58 -4.24
CA ARG A 343 13.69 1.41 -5.29
C ARG A 343 12.50 2.23 -4.79
N LYS A 344 11.95 1.89 -3.63
CA LYS A 344 10.71 2.45 -3.08
C LYS A 344 10.70 3.99 -3.06
N VAL A 345 11.77 4.62 -2.60
CA VAL A 345 11.87 6.08 -2.49
C VAL A 345 11.81 6.77 -3.86
N LYS A 346 12.56 6.26 -4.84
CA LYS A 346 12.57 6.83 -6.21
C LYS A 346 11.21 6.68 -6.89
N GLU A 347 10.56 5.53 -6.73
CA GLU A 347 9.23 5.27 -7.29
C GLU A 347 8.19 6.19 -6.66
N GLN A 348 8.25 6.39 -5.34
CA GLN A 348 7.36 7.28 -4.59
C GLN A 348 7.42 8.72 -5.13
N TRP A 349 8.62 9.29 -5.28
CA TRP A 349 8.75 10.66 -5.80
C TRP A 349 8.32 10.77 -7.26
N GLY A 350 8.60 9.76 -8.09
CA GLY A 350 8.14 9.70 -9.47
C GLY A 350 6.61 9.68 -9.59
N ASN A 351 5.95 8.91 -8.74
CA ASN A 351 4.48 8.84 -8.69
C ASN A 351 3.86 10.10 -8.06
N HIS A 352 4.50 10.68 -7.04
CA HIS A 352 4.06 11.95 -6.48
C HIS A 352 4.14 13.08 -7.54
N TYR A 353 5.21 13.10 -8.34
CA TYR A 353 5.32 14.06 -9.47
C TYR A 353 4.17 13.87 -10.48
N ARG A 354 3.80 12.63 -10.81
CA ARG A 354 2.63 12.35 -11.67
C ARG A 354 1.34 12.88 -11.06
N PHE A 355 1.16 12.66 -9.76
CA PHE A 355 -0.03 13.12 -9.04
C PHE A 355 -0.15 14.63 -9.08
N VAL A 356 0.89 15.36 -8.70
CA VAL A 356 0.95 16.83 -8.74
C VAL A 356 0.75 17.36 -10.17
N LYS A 357 1.39 16.74 -11.17
CA LYS A 357 1.25 17.15 -12.57
C LYS A 357 -0.17 16.95 -13.11
N LYS A 358 -0.84 15.88 -12.68
CA LYS A 358 -2.22 15.58 -13.08
C LYS A 358 -3.23 16.49 -12.37
N HIS A 359 -2.97 16.85 -11.13
CA HIS A 359 -3.83 17.67 -10.27
C HIS A 359 -3.03 18.81 -9.63
N PRO A 360 -2.71 19.88 -10.38
CA PRO A 360 -1.84 20.98 -9.90
C PRO A 360 -2.58 21.97 -8.98
N ASN A 361 -3.48 21.46 -8.14
CA ASN A 361 -4.24 22.24 -7.18
C ASN A 361 -3.45 22.37 -5.87
N ILE A 362 -3.69 23.43 -5.11
CA ILE A 362 -2.95 23.71 -3.88
C ILE A 362 -3.12 22.56 -2.86
N ASP A 363 -4.30 21.98 -2.79
CA ASP A 363 -4.59 20.84 -1.92
C ASP A 363 -3.79 19.56 -2.25
N VAL A 364 -3.24 19.44 -3.45
CA VAL A 364 -2.30 18.38 -3.83
C VAL A 364 -0.85 18.85 -3.74
N LEU A 365 -0.57 20.08 -4.18
CA LEU A 365 0.78 20.66 -4.12
C LEU A 365 1.34 20.68 -2.69
N ILE A 366 0.50 20.94 -1.69
CA ILE A 366 0.92 21.04 -0.28
C ILE A 366 1.57 19.76 0.24
N LEU A 367 1.23 18.59 -0.32
CA LEU A 367 1.86 17.31 0.03
C LEU A 367 3.36 17.27 -0.31
N SER A 368 3.85 18.19 -1.17
CA SER A 368 5.28 18.32 -1.44
C SER A 368 6.10 18.64 -0.19
N LEU A 369 5.46 19.21 0.84
CA LEU A 369 6.10 19.50 2.13
C LEU A 369 6.38 18.26 2.98
N GLU A 370 5.85 17.08 2.62
CA GLU A 370 6.26 15.80 3.24
C GLU A 370 7.78 15.56 3.14
N TRP A 371 8.42 16.10 2.10
CA TRP A 371 9.87 16.05 1.97
C TRP A 371 10.61 16.69 3.18
N LYS A 372 9.98 17.67 3.84
CA LYS A 372 10.48 18.27 5.09
C LYS A 372 10.05 17.54 6.35
N GLU A 373 9.42 16.36 6.21
CA GLU A 373 8.88 15.58 7.32
C GLU A 373 7.87 16.38 8.19
N LEU A 374 7.19 17.36 7.58
CA LEU A 374 6.17 18.13 8.28
C LEU A 374 4.95 17.23 8.57
N PRO A 375 4.40 17.29 9.80
CA PRO A 375 3.21 16.52 10.14
C PRO A 375 2.00 16.91 9.27
N PHE A 376 1.11 15.97 8.95
CA PHE A 376 -0.12 16.25 8.20
C PHE A 376 -0.99 17.36 8.82
N MET A 377 -0.95 17.51 10.15
CA MET A 377 -1.59 18.65 10.83
C MET A 377 -1.01 19.99 10.41
N HIS A 378 0.31 20.08 10.19
CA HIS A 378 0.94 21.30 9.72
C HIS A 378 0.52 21.60 8.26
N LEU A 379 0.47 20.56 7.41
CA LEU A 379 -0.01 20.70 6.02
C LEU A 379 -1.47 21.15 5.99
N HIS A 380 -2.31 20.54 6.84
CA HIS A 380 -3.71 20.94 6.99
C HIS A 380 -3.84 22.41 7.37
N GLN A 381 -3.17 22.87 8.44
CA GLN A 381 -3.24 24.25 8.89
C GLN A 381 -2.71 25.23 7.83
N THR A 382 -1.60 24.88 7.17
CA THR A 382 -1.09 25.68 6.05
C THR A 382 -2.12 25.83 4.93
N LEU A 383 -2.83 24.74 4.60
CA LEU A 383 -3.87 24.76 3.56
C LEU A 383 -5.10 25.55 4.00
N VAL A 384 -5.52 25.44 5.27
CA VAL A 384 -6.61 26.25 5.85
C VAL A 384 -6.27 27.73 5.72
N GLU A 385 -5.06 28.14 6.17
CA GLU A 385 -4.62 29.53 6.11
C GLU A 385 -4.44 30.03 4.66
N TYR A 386 -3.96 29.18 3.75
CA TYR A 386 -3.86 29.52 2.32
C TYR A 386 -5.24 29.80 1.72
N ASN A 387 -6.23 28.95 1.99
CA ASN A 387 -7.59 29.13 1.48
C ASN A 387 -8.26 30.37 2.11
N GLU A 388 -8.07 30.61 3.40
CA GLU A 388 -8.54 31.81 4.08
C GLU A 388 -7.88 33.08 3.52
N LEU A 389 -6.60 33.02 3.20
CA LEU A 389 -5.89 34.14 2.54
C LEU A 389 -6.50 34.44 1.17
N GLU A 390 -6.82 33.41 0.37
CA GLU A 390 -7.46 33.59 -0.93
C GLU A 390 -8.88 34.17 -0.81
N GLU A 391 -9.65 33.73 0.19
CA GLU A 391 -11.02 34.17 0.42
C GLU A 391 -11.06 35.63 0.93
N ARG A 392 -10.22 35.96 1.91
CA ARG A 392 -10.22 37.30 2.54
C ARG A 392 -9.50 38.34 1.70
N PHE A 393 -8.53 37.94 0.90
CA PHE A 393 -7.65 38.84 0.13
C PHE A 393 -7.47 38.34 -1.32
N PRO A 394 -8.57 38.26 -2.11
CA PRO A 394 -8.54 37.62 -3.45
C PRO A 394 -7.60 38.34 -4.43
N ASP A 395 -7.47 39.64 -4.32
CA ASP A 395 -6.65 40.49 -5.22
C ASP A 395 -5.28 40.83 -4.63
N GLU A 396 -5.01 40.42 -3.40
CA GLU A 396 -3.72 40.63 -2.72
C GLU A 396 -2.89 39.34 -2.74
N TYR A 397 -1.62 39.42 -2.36
CA TYR A 397 -0.68 38.28 -2.24
C TYR A 397 -0.44 37.47 -3.51
N ASN A 398 -0.70 38.01 -4.68
CA ASN A 398 -0.60 37.28 -5.93
C ASN A 398 0.83 36.79 -6.20
N GLU A 399 1.85 37.61 -5.94
CA GLU A 399 3.25 37.24 -6.11
C GLU A 399 3.68 36.16 -5.11
N LEU A 400 3.27 36.27 -3.86
CA LEU A 400 3.56 35.29 -2.80
C LEU A 400 2.87 33.96 -3.10
N LYS A 401 1.57 33.97 -3.43
CA LYS A 401 0.79 32.76 -3.78
C LYS A 401 1.41 32.05 -4.99
N HIS A 402 1.80 32.83 -6.02
CA HIS A 402 2.47 32.28 -7.19
C HIS A 402 3.83 31.65 -6.84
N ALA A 403 4.65 32.34 -6.08
CA ALA A 403 5.95 31.85 -5.62
C ALA A 403 5.78 30.56 -4.80
N PHE A 404 4.84 30.53 -3.84
CA PHE A 404 4.58 29.37 -3.01
C PHE A 404 4.20 28.13 -3.83
N ARG A 405 3.22 28.26 -4.73
CA ARG A 405 2.79 27.16 -5.62
C ARG A 405 3.93 26.68 -6.52
N THR A 406 4.71 27.60 -7.05
CA THR A 406 5.88 27.29 -7.92
C THR A 406 6.94 26.51 -7.12
N MET A 407 7.24 26.93 -5.90
CA MET A 407 8.20 26.24 -5.05
C MET A 407 7.74 24.83 -4.68
N LEU A 408 6.47 24.65 -4.30
CA LEU A 408 5.89 23.34 -4.00
C LEU A 408 6.00 22.40 -5.21
N PHE A 409 5.71 22.87 -6.41
CA PHE A 409 5.85 22.07 -7.62
C PHE A 409 7.33 21.70 -7.88
N ARG A 410 8.25 22.66 -7.76
CA ARG A 410 9.68 22.44 -8.00
C ARG A 410 10.32 21.45 -7.00
N ILE A 411 9.86 21.42 -5.75
CA ILE A 411 10.30 20.39 -4.79
C ILE A 411 10.13 19.01 -5.41
N ILE A 412 8.92 18.71 -5.86
CA ILE A 412 8.61 17.38 -6.41
C ILE A 412 9.32 17.12 -7.73
N GLU A 413 9.46 18.14 -8.57
CA GLU A 413 10.22 18.04 -9.82
C GLU A 413 11.69 17.69 -9.55
N TYR A 414 12.34 18.34 -8.58
CA TYR A 414 13.73 18.07 -8.21
C TYR A 414 13.90 16.68 -7.62
N LEU A 415 13.00 16.26 -6.71
CA LEU A 415 13.02 14.93 -6.11
C LEU A 415 12.82 13.83 -7.16
N ASN A 416 11.88 14.01 -8.10
CA ASN A 416 11.69 13.09 -9.22
C ASN A 416 12.94 12.94 -10.10
N ASN A 417 13.67 14.04 -10.29
CA ASN A 417 14.88 14.07 -11.11
C ASN A 417 16.15 13.67 -10.33
N GLY A 418 16.02 13.37 -9.03
CA GLY A 418 17.17 13.07 -8.16
C GLY A 418 18.10 14.28 -7.97
N GLN A 419 17.56 15.48 -8.06
CA GLN A 419 18.30 16.72 -7.91
C GLN A 419 18.20 17.24 -6.46
N PRO A 420 19.22 17.94 -5.95
CA PRO A 420 19.13 18.62 -4.67
C PRO A 420 18.03 19.68 -4.69
N VAL A 421 17.20 19.68 -3.64
CA VAL A 421 16.14 20.67 -3.47
C VAL A 421 16.74 21.97 -2.94
N THR A 422 17.02 22.89 -3.84
CA THR A 422 17.63 24.20 -3.55
C THR A 422 17.23 25.23 -4.61
N LYS A 423 17.29 26.53 -4.28
CA LYS A 423 16.94 27.62 -5.17
C LYS A 423 15.59 27.45 -5.86
N LEU A 424 14.58 27.14 -5.06
CA LEU A 424 13.24 26.83 -5.57
C LEU A 424 12.56 28.00 -6.28
N TYR A 425 12.93 29.26 -5.89
CA TYR A 425 12.42 30.47 -6.52
C TYR A 425 13.55 31.51 -6.62
N ASP A 426 14.32 31.39 -7.68
CA ASP A 426 15.51 32.23 -7.88
C ASP A 426 15.14 33.53 -8.64
N LEU A 427 15.06 34.61 -7.91
CA LEU A 427 14.82 35.95 -8.44
C LEU A 427 16.05 36.83 -8.25
N PRO A 428 16.34 37.73 -9.21
CA PRO A 428 17.42 38.72 -9.06
C PRO A 428 17.26 39.53 -7.79
N GLU A 429 18.37 39.77 -7.10
CA GLU A 429 18.40 40.62 -5.93
C GLU A 429 17.90 42.03 -6.29
N GLY A 430 16.93 42.56 -5.51
CA GLY A 430 16.33 43.87 -5.76
C GLY A 430 15.31 43.94 -6.90
N SER A 431 14.90 42.80 -7.48
CA SER A 431 13.78 42.79 -8.43
C SER A 431 12.46 43.18 -7.76
N ASP A 432 11.60 43.87 -8.50
CA ASP A 432 10.27 44.30 -8.00
C ASP A 432 9.44 43.14 -7.45
N GLU A 433 9.49 41.99 -8.10
CA GLU A 433 8.77 40.78 -7.67
C GLU A 433 9.29 40.26 -6.32
N ARG A 434 10.62 40.23 -6.16
CA ARG A 434 11.24 39.80 -4.88
C ARG A 434 10.86 40.75 -3.74
N ILE A 435 10.88 42.07 -4.02
CA ILE A 435 10.48 43.10 -3.05
C ILE A 435 9.02 42.90 -2.63
N LYS A 436 8.10 42.68 -3.59
CA LYS A 436 6.68 42.47 -3.33
C LYS A 436 6.44 41.21 -2.52
N ILE A 437 7.09 40.09 -2.91
CA ILE A 437 6.97 38.82 -2.15
C ILE A 437 7.38 39.03 -0.70
N HIS A 438 8.51 39.74 -0.48
CA HIS A 438 8.99 40.03 0.88
C HIS A 438 8.02 40.89 1.66
N GLN A 439 7.50 41.97 1.05
CA GLN A 439 6.50 42.84 1.66
C GLN A 439 5.21 42.07 2.02
N GLN A 440 4.71 41.21 1.14
CA GLN A 440 3.55 40.35 1.38
C GLN A 440 3.83 39.33 2.50
N PHE A 441 5.00 38.71 2.49
CA PHE A 441 5.42 37.74 3.50
C PHE A 441 5.44 38.34 4.92
N GLU A 442 6.02 39.54 5.09
CA GLU A 442 6.10 40.23 6.39
C GLU A 442 4.71 40.52 7.00
N THR A 443 3.64 40.54 6.20
CA THR A 443 2.27 40.78 6.68
C THR A 443 1.51 39.49 7.04
N LEU A 444 2.02 38.31 6.71
CA LEU A 444 1.31 37.05 6.97
C LEU A 444 1.09 36.81 8.46
N ARG A 445 2.16 36.77 9.27
CA ARG A 445 2.06 36.54 10.72
C ARG A 445 1.23 37.60 11.44
N PRO A 446 1.40 38.91 11.21
CA PRO A 446 0.52 39.93 11.77
C PRO A 446 -0.96 39.78 11.46
N ARG A 447 -1.29 39.11 10.34
CA ARG A 447 -2.68 38.82 9.92
C ARG A 447 -3.18 37.45 10.38
N GLY A 448 -2.35 36.67 11.12
CA GLY A 448 -2.74 35.38 11.70
C GLY A 448 -2.48 34.16 10.81
N PHE A 449 -1.61 34.30 9.79
CA PHE A 449 -1.26 33.20 8.86
C PHE A 449 0.11 32.60 9.23
N ASP A 450 0.21 32.03 10.43
CA ASP A 450 1.48 31.56 11.00
C ASP A 450 2.00 30.27 10.36
N TYR A 451 1.11 29.32 10.07
CA TYR A 451 1.48 28.06 9.42
C TYR A 451 1.87 28.26 7.96
N LEU A 452 1.15 29.13 7.23
CA LEU A 452 1.48 29.51 5.86
C LEU A 452 2.83 30.22 5.82
N ALA A 453 3.05 31.18 6.71
CA ALA A 453 4.34 31.89 6.83
C ALA A 453 5.48 30.94 7.13
N SER A 454 5.29 30.01 8.10
CA SER A 454 6.29 28.99 8.44
C SER A 454 6.62 28.08 7.27
N SER A 455 5.61 27.58 6.57
CA SER A 455 5.79 26.71 5.40
C SER A 455 6.49 27.45 4.24
N PHE A 456 6.12 28.69 3.99
CA PHE A 456 6.76 29.54 2.97
C PHE A 456 8.24 29.78 3.30
N GLU A 457 8.53 30.19 4.52
CA GLU A 457 9.89 30.46 5.02
C GLU A 457 10.82 29.26 4.87
N GLN A 458 10.34 28.03 5.23
CA GLN A 458 11.12 26.81 5.16
C GLN A 458 11.58 26.43 3.75
N ILE A 459 10.90 26.92 2.70
CA ILE A 459 11.21 26.56 1.31
C ILE A 459 11.73 27.75 0.48
N TYR A 460 11.45 28.99 0.89
CA TYR A 460 11.85 30.18 0.14
C TYR A 460 13.34 30.48 0.29
N TYR A 461 13.94 30.18 1.44
CA TYR A 461 15.35 30.43 1.73
C TYR A 461 16.27 29.22 1.46
N LEU A 462 15.77 28.19 0.76
CA LEU A 462 16.59 27.09 0.27
C LEU A 462 17.32 27.49 -1.01
#